data_209f7d03384306358817e89f6d6ca02d
#
_entry.id   209f7d03384306358817e89f6d6ca02d
#
_cell.length_a   1.000
_cell.length_b   1.000
_cell.length_c   1.000
_cell.angle_alpha   90.00
_cell.angle_beta   90.00
_cell.angle_gamma   90.00
#
_symmetry.space_group_name_H-M   'P 1'
#
loop_
_entity.id
_entity.type
_entity.pdbx_description
1 polymer ?
#
loop_
_entity_poly.entity_id
_entity_poly.type
_entity_poly.pdbx_seq_one_letter_code
_entity_poly.pdbx_strand_id
1 'polypeptide(L)'
;MPFNLRNRSLLSLCHHTPAEITYLVDLAEDLKRAKRGGYEVPRLKGKNIALIFEKTSTRTRSAFEVAAADQGAHTTFFDPSASQFGHKESVKDSARVLGQIYDAIEYRGFAQKTVEELAKYAGVPVFNGLTDEWHPTQMLCDLLTMREHCHKPFNQISFAYMGDARFNTGNSLLMIGAKTVSYTHLRAHETRGNLV
;
A
#
# COMPACT_ATOMS: atom_id res chain seq x y z
N MET A 1 20.19 10.31 -8.47
CA MET A 1 20.84 9.25 -7.68
C MET A 1 19.99 8.00 -7.77
N PRO A 2 20.54 6.80 -7.93
CA PRO A 2 19.74 5.58 -7.88
C PRO A 2 19.15 5.43 -6.48
N PHE A 3 17.85 5.16 -6.39
CA PHE A 3 17.17 4.92 -5.12
C PHE A 3 17.45 3.51 -4.64
N ASN A 4 17.76 3.35 -3.37
CA ASN A 4 17.84 2.04 -2.74
C ASN A 4 16.60 1.84 -1.85
N LEU A 5 15.59 1.19 -2.41
CA LEU A 5 14.37 0.81 -1.68
C LEU A 5 14.42 -0.64 -1.17
N ARG A 6 15.58 -1.30 -1.29
CA ARG A 6 15.74 -2.69 -0.83
C ARG A 6 15.45 -2.80 0.67
N ASN A 7 14.62 -3.76 1.03
CA ASN A 7 14.19 -4.04 2.42
C ASN A 7 13.47 -2.87 3.11
N ARG A 8 13.02 -1.86 2.36
CA ARG A 8 12.18 -0.80 2.94
C ARG A 8 10.73 -1.22 2.96
N SER A 9 10.10 -1.02 4.11
CA SER A 9 8.66 -1.19 4.27
C SER A 9 7.91 0.00 3.67
N LEU A 10 6.67 -0.25 3.23
CA LEU A 10 5.74 0.77 2.73
C LEU A 10 4.56 0.90 3.70
N LEU A 11 4.76 1.60 4.82
CA LEU A 11 3.75 1.75 5.88
C LEU A 11 2.84 2.96 5.64
N SER A 12 3.43 4.00 5.09
CA SER A 12 2.79 5.22 4.59
C SER A 12 3.73 5.84 3.56
N LEU A 13 3.28 6.87 2.85
CA LEU A 13 4.14 7.64 1.95
C LEU A 13 4.81 8.85 2.64
N CYS A 14 4.58 9.06 3.94
CA CYS A 14 5.14 10.17 4.70
C CYS A 14 6.67 10.24 4.64
N HIS A 15 7.33 9.09 4.72
CA HIS A 15 8.79 8.97 4.74
C HIS A 15 9.41 8.74 3.35
N HIS A 16 8.63 8.82 2.28
CA HIS A 16 9.12 8.74 0.91
C HIS A 16 9.28 10.14 0.32
N THR A 17 10.38 10.36 -0.37
CA THR A 17 10.60 11.59 -1.13
C THR A 17 9.71 11.64 -2.38
N PRO A 18 9.42 12.83 -2.94
CA PRO A 18 8.70 12.94 -4.21
C PRO A 18 9.33 12.11 -5.34
N ALA A 19 10.65 12.06 -5.39
CA ALA A 19 11.39 11.30 -6.39
C ALA A 19 11.23 9.78 -6.20
N GLU A 20 11.22 9.27 -4.96
CA GLU A 20 10.95 7.86 -4.68
C GLU A 20 9.51 7.48 -5.04
N ILE A 21 8.55 8.36 -4.76
CA ILE A 21 7.14 8.15 -5.13
C ILE A 21 7.01 8.09 -6.66
N THR A 22 7.61 9.03 -7.38
CA THR A 22 7.61 9.03 -8.84
C THR A 22 8.22 7.76 -9.40
N TYR A 23 9.37 7.33 -8.86
CA TYR A 23 10.00 6.06 -9.25
C TYR A 23 9.10 4.85 -9.05
N LEU A 24 8.37 4.77 -7.92
CA LEU A 24 7.42 3.67 -7.68
C LEU A 24 6.26 3.68 -8.68
N VAL A 25 5.77 4.85 -9.06
CA VAL A 25 4.71 4.96 -10.07
C VAL A 25 5.25 4.63 -11.47
N ASP A 26 6.47 5.03 -11.82
CA ASP A 26 7.13 4.67 -13.08
C ASP A 26 7.32 3.15 -13.19
N LEU A 27 7.79 2.52 -12.11
CA LEU A 27 7.92 1.07 -12.03
C LEU A 27 6.56 0.37 -12.20
N ALA A 28 5.50 0.88 -11.56
CA ALA A 28 4.15 0.32 -11.69
C ALA A 28 3.64 0.43 -13.13
N GLU A 29 3.90 1.55 -13.83
CA GLU A 29 3.54 1.72 -15.23
C GLU A 29 4.30 0.75 -16.13
N ASP A 30 5.59 0.58 -15.92
CA ASP A 30 6.43 -0.35 -16.69
C ASP A 30 5.98 -1.80 -16.51
N LEU A 31 5.69 -2.23 -15.26
CA LEU A 31 5.17 -3.56 -14.98
C LEU A 31 3.78 -3.78 -15.61
N LYS A 32 2.89 -2.79 -15.51
CA LYS A 32 1.57 -2.83 -16.17
C LYS A 32 1.68 -2.98 -17.68
N ARG A 33 2.61 -2.23 -18.30
CA ARG A 33 2.88 -2.31 -19.75
C ARG A 33 3.45 -3.68 -20.12
N ALA A 34 4.41 -4.18 -19.36
CA ALA A 34 5.03 -5.48 -19.59
C ALA A 34 4.00 -6.62 -19.49
N LYS A 35 3.14 -6.59 -18.46
CA LYS A 35 2.05 -7.57 -18.28
C LYS A 35 1.09 -7.55 -19.47
N ARG A 36 0.62 -6.37 -19.88
CA ARG A 36 -0.31 -6.22 -21.02
C ARG A 36 0.33 -6.64 -22.35
N GLY A 37 1.61 -6.44 -22.49
CA GLY A 37 2.38 -6.83 -23.68
C GLY A 37 2.84 -8.27 -23.69
N GLY A 38 2.62 -9.03 -22.61
CA GLY A 38 2.99 -10.44 -22.49
C GLY A 38 4.50 -10.70 -22.39
N TYR A 39 5.31 -9.68 -22.00
CA TYR A 39 6.77 -9.80 -21.82
C TYR A 39 7.23 -9.54 -20.39
N GLU A 40 6.32 -9.62 -19.42
CA GLU A 40 6.65 -9.45 -18.00
C GLU A 40 7.63 -10.54 -17.53
N VAL A 41 8.69 -10.12 -16.86
CA VAL A 41 9.71 -11.04 -16.34
C VAL A 41 9.48 -11.24 -14.84
N PRO A 42 9.27 -12.49 -14.37
CA PRO A 42 9.11 -12.78 -12.95
C PRO A 42 10.38 -12.47 -12.14
N ARG A 43 10.32 -11.48 -11.28
CA ARG A 43 11.47 -10.99 -10.48
C ARG A 43 11.47 -11.49 -9.05
N LEU A 44 10.36 -12.08 -8.59
CA LEU A 44 10.19 -12.58 -7.22
C LEU A 44 10.12 -14.12 -7.18
N LYS A 45 10.73 -14.78 -8.15
CA LYS A 45 10.75 -16.24 -8.22
C LYS A 45 11.32 -16.86 -6.94
N GLY A 46 10.57 -17.78 -6.35
CA GLY A 46 10.94 -18.47 -5.11
C GLY A 46 10.75 -17.64 -3.83
N LYS A 47 10.13 -16.47 -3.92
CA LYS A 47 9.77 -15.65 -2.76
C LYS A 47 8.41 -16.06 -2.20
N ASN A 48 8.27 -15.95 -0.87
CA ASN A 48 7.04 -16.24 -0.15
C ASN A 48 6.57 -14.98 0.58
N ILE A 49 5.29 -14.62 0.41
CA ILE A 49 4.71 -13.40 0.96
C ILE A 49 3.52 -13.78 1.85
N ALA A 50 3.55 -13.32 3.11
CA ALA A 50 2.41 -13.43 4.02
C ALA A 50 1.40 -12.33 3.74
N LEU A 51 0.12 -12.66 3.60
CA LEU A 51 -0.99 -11.72 3.47
C LEU A 51 -1.85 -11.80 4.73
N ILE A 52 -1.72 -10.81 5.63
CA ILE A 52 -2.40 -10.78 6.93
C ILE A 52 -3.55 -9.79 6.87
N PHE A 53 -4.76 -10.28 7.07
CA PHE A 53 -5.98 -9.48 7.01
C PHE A 53 -6.74 -9.53 8.33
N GLU A 54 -6.92 -8.39 8.98
CA GLU A 54 -7.88 -8.21 10.08
C GLU A 54 -9.22 -7.66 9.55
N LYS A 55 -9.20 -7.05 8.36
CA LYS A 55 -10.38 -6.59 7.64
C LYS A 55 -10.52 -7.35 6.33
N THR A 56 -11.69 -7.86 6.05
CA THR A 56 -11.99 -8.53 4.77
C THR A 56 -11.77 -7.58 3.59
N SER A 57 -11.27 -8.10 2.50
CA SER A 57 -11.08 -7.33 1.26
C SER A 57 -10.94 -8.24 0.06
N THR A 58 -11.80 -8.07 -0.91
CA THR A 58 -11.70 -8.77 -2.20
C THR A 58 -10.61 -8.15 -3.06
N ARG A 59 -10.63 -6.83 -3.23
CA ARG A 59 -9.73 -6.13 -4.16
C ARG A 59 -8.27 -6.18 -3.73
N THR A 60 -7.96 -5.84 -2.48
CA THR A 60 -6.58 -5.82 -1.99
C THR A 60 -5.98 -7.22 -2.01
N ARG A 61 -6.72 -8.22 -1.52
CA ARG A 61 -6.29 -9.62 -1.55
C ARG A 61 -5.96 -10.06 -2.97
N SER A 62 -6.93 -9.94 -3.90
CA SER A 62 -6.72 -10.34 -5.29
C SER A 62 -5.55 -9.59 -5.95
N ALA A 63 -5.38 -8.30 -5.66
CA ALA A 63 -4.28 -7.51 -6.23
C ALA A 63 -2.91 -8.05 -5.77
N PHE A 64 -2.74 -8.33 -4.48
CA PHE A 64 -1.47 -8.88 -3.97
C PHE A 64 -1.23 -10.30 -4.43
N GLU A 65 -2.25 -11.19 -4.41
CA GLU A 65 -2.13 -12.57 -4.88
C GLU A 65 -1.76 -12.63 -6.36
N VAL A 66 -2.44 -11.86 -7.21
CA VAL A 66 -2.18 -11.85 -8.66
C VAL A 66 -0.82 -11.22 -8.96
N ALA A 67 -0.48 -10.08 -8.34
CA ALA A 67 0.81 -9.44 -8.56
C ALA A 67 1.99 -10.33 -8.10
N ALA A 68 1.84 -11.04 -6.99
CA ALA A 68 2.84 -11.99 -6.50
C ALA A 68 3.01 -13.15 -7.50
N ALA A 69 1.90 -13.74 -7.96
CA ALA A 69 1.92 -14.84 -8.92
C ALA A 69 2.56 -14.43 -10.27
N ASP A 70 2.21 -13.25 -10.80
CA ASP A 70 2.81 -12.70 -12.04
C ASP A 70 4.34 -12.55 -11.90
N GLN A 71 4.81 -12.17 -10.71
CA GLN A 71 6.23 -12.02 -10.42
C GLN A 71 6.91 -13.32 -9.96
N GLY A 72 6.19 -14.45 -9.92
CA GLY A 72 6.72 -15.78 -9.58
C GLY A 72 6.89 -16.03 -8.08
N ALA A 73 6.22 -15.23 -7.24
CA ALA A 73 6.17 -15.44 -5.80
C ALA A 73 4.96 -16.28 -5.38
N HIS A 74 5.06 -16.88 -4.20
CA HIS A 74 3.95 -17.57 -3.54
C HIS A 74 3.36 -16.67 -2.45
N THR A 75 2.06 -16.81 -2.20
CA THR A 75 1.37 -16.10 -1.13
C THR A 75 0.74 -17.08 -0.16
N THR A 76 0.73 -16.72 1.13
CA THR A 76 -0.07 -17.39 2.16
C THR A 76 -1.03 -16.37 2.74
N PHE A 77 -2.32 -16.67 2.64
CA PHE A 77 -3.37 -15.82 3.19
C PHE A 77 -3.73 -16.23 4.61
N PHE A 78 -3.67 -15.28 5.53
CA PHE A 78 -4.10 -15.43 6.91
C PHE A 78 -5.49 -14.82 7.07
N ASP A 79 -6.48 -15.70 7.17
CA ASP A 79 -7.86 -15.29 7.37
C ASP A 79 -8.05 -14.74 8.80
N PRO A 80 -8.81 -13.64 8.99
CA PRO A 80 -9.07 -13.07 10.31
C PRO A 80 -9.68 -14.05 11.30
N SER A 81 -10.53 -14.96 10.82
CA SER A 81 -11.22 -15.94 11.66
C SER A 81 -10.36 -17.16 12.02
N ALA A 82 -9.34 -17.45 11.23
CA ALA A 82 -8.47 -18.61 11.39
C ALA A 82 -7.08 -18.26 11.95
N SER A 83 -6.73 -16.99 12.02
CA SER A 83 -5.44 -16.51 12.50
C SER A 83 -5.45 -16.25 14.00
N GLN A 84 -4.37 -16.62 14.69
CA GLN A 84 -4.13 -16.28 16.11
C GLN A 84 -3.44 -14.91 16.24
N PHE A 85 -3.15 -14.24 15.12
CA PHE A 85 -2.47 -12.96 15.06
C PHE A 85 -3.19 -11.89 15.90
N GLY A 86 -2.47 -11.30 16.85
CA GLY A 86 -3.01 -10.25 17.72
C GLY A 86 -4.00 -10.72 18.80
N HIS A 87 -4.33 -12.02 18.88
CA HIS A 87 -5.26 -12.56 19.87
C HIS A 87 -4.55 -13.31 21.01
N LYS A 88 -3.89 -14.43 20.71
CA LYS A 88 -3.16 -15.23 21.69
C LYS A 88 -1.67 -14.92 21.70
N GLU A 89 -1.15 -14.42 20.59
CA GLU A 89 0.25 -14.03 20.43
C GLU A 89 0.38 -12.52 20.30
N SER A 90 1.45 -11.96 20.84
CA SER A 90 1.75 -10.55 20.61
C SER A 90 2.10 -10.30 19.14
N VAL A 91 1.74 -9.12 18.62
CA VAL A 91 2.14 -8.70 17.26
C VAL A 91 3.65 -8.81 17.07
N LYS A 92 4.42 -8.49 18.09
CA LYS A 92 5.88 -8.58 18.11
C LYS A 92 6.40 -10.00 17.92
N ASP A 93 5.81 -10.98 18.58
CA ASP A 93 6.25 -12.37 18.50
C ASP A 93 5.83 -12.98 17.16
N SER A 94 4.59 -12.74 16.74
CA SER A 94 4.13 -13.11 15.40
C SER A 94 5.00 -12.51 14.29
N ALA A 95 5.40 -11.23 14.42
CA ALA A 95 6.28 -10.58 13.46
C ALA A 95 7.63 -11.29 13.33
N ARG A 96 8.24 -11.68 14.46
CA ARG A 96 9.52 -12.39 14.48
C ARG A 96 9.43 -13.76 13.81
N VAL A 97 8.36 -14.51 14.10
CA VAL A 97 8.14 -15.83 13.51
C VAL A 97 7.90 -15.71 12.02
N LEU A 98 6.98 -14.83 11.60
CA LEU A 98 6.64 -14.64 10.19
C LEU A 98 7.83 -14.12 9.38
N GLY A 99 8.66 -13.25 9.97
CA GLY A 99 9.87 -12.75 9.31
C GLY A 99 10.97 -13.80 9.12
N GLN A 100 10.92 -14.95 9.81
CA GLN A 100 11.81 -16.09 9.55
C GLN A 100 11.27 -17.02 8.45
N ILE A 101 9.97 -17.00 8.20
CA ILE A 101 9.29 -17.89 7.25
C ILE A 101 9.10 -17.21 5.90
N TYR A 102 8.77 -15.91 5.89
CA TYR A 102 8.41 -15.17 4.68
C TYR A 102 9.46 -14.13 4.29
N ASP A 103 9.53 -13.84 3.01
CA ASP A 103 10.41 -12.80 2.45
C ASP A 103 9.81 -11.39 2.52
N ALA A 104 8.49 -11.30 2.68
CA ALA A 104 7.75 -10.06 2.85
C ALA A 104 6.40 -10.31 3.53
N ILE A 105 5.82 -9.26 4.11
CA ILE A 105 4.50 -9.32 4.76
C ILE A 105 3.64 -8.18 4.22
N GLU A 106 2.42 -8.49 3.79
CA GLU A 106 1.36 -7.52 3.61
C GLU A 106 0.44 -7.56 4.81
N TYR A 107 0.02 -6.39 5.27
CA TYR A 107 -0.92 -6.27 6.38
C TYR A 107 -2.06 -5.32 6.00
N ARG A 108 -3.29 -5.78 6.22
CA ARG A 108 -4.50 -4.98 6.13
C ARG A 108 -5.33 -5.09 7.40
N GLY A 109 -5.46 -3.99 8.12
CA GLY A 109 -6.14 -4.02 9.42
C GLY A 109 -6.68 -2.66 9.87
N PHE A 110 -6.67 -2.45 11.18
CA PHE A 110 -7.23 -1.28 11.82
C PHE A 110 -6.13 -0.27 12.18
N ALA A 111 -5.35 -0.57 13.20
CA ALA A 111 -4.41 0.38 13.78
C ALA A 111 -3.12 0.49 12.99
N GLN A 112 -2.68 1.70 12.69
CA GLN A 112 -1.37 1.97 12.09
C GLN A 112 -0.22 1.43 12.96
N LYS A 113 -0.36 1.52 14.28
CA LYS A 113 0.62 0.99 15.23
C LYS A 113 0.90 -0.49 15.03
N THR A 114 -0.10 -1.29 14.66
CA THR A 114 0.07 -2.73 14.40
C THR A 114 1.01 -2.98 13.23
N VAL A 115 0.82 -2.29 12.10
CA VAL A 115 1.70 -2.47 10.93
C VAL A 115 3.09 -1.92 11.16
N GLU A 116 3.23 -0.87 11.97
CA GLU A 116 4.53 -0.33 12.40
C GLU A 116 5.28 -1.30 13.32
N GLU A 117 4.57 -1.94 14.24
CA GLU A 117 5.16 -2.97 15.10
C GLU A 117 5.58 -4.20 14.30
N LEU A 118 4.77 -4.65 13.34
CA LEU A 118 5.16 -5.69 12.38
C LEU A 118 6.47 -5.32 11.66
N ALA A 119 6.54 -4.15 11.07
CA ALA A 119 7.72 -3.69 10.34
C ALA A 119 8.97 -3.58 11.22
N LYS A 120 8.79 -3.22 12.48
CA LYS A 120 9.88 -3.08 13.45
C LYS A 120 10.52 -4.42 13.80
N TYR A 121 9.73 -5.50 13.86
CA TYR A 121 10.21 -6.78 14.41
C TYR A 121 10.29 -7.92 13.39
N ALA A 122 9.71 -7.80 12.21
CA ALA A 122 9.71 -8.85 11.20
C ALA A 122 11.10 -9.09 10.57
N GLY A 123 11.93 -8.04 10.43
CA GLY A 123 13.21 -8.14 9.73
C GLY A 123 13.10 -8.28 8.20
N VAL A 124 11.89 -8.28 7.67
CA VAL A 124 11.56 -8.31 6.25
C VAL A 124 10.66 -7.12 5.88
N PRO A 125 10.56 -6.71 4.61
CA PRO A 125 9.68 -5.62 4.20
C PRO A 125 8.22 -5.89 4.56
N VAL A 126 7.56 -4.85 5.09
CA VAL A 126 6.13 -4.87 5.41
C VAL A 126 5.40 -3.83 4.56
N PHE A 127 4.31 -4.25 3.94
CA PHE A 127 3.46 -3.44 3.07
C PHE A 127 2.11 -3.19 3.73
N ASN A 128 1.76 -1.92 3.91
CA ASN A 128 0.45 -1.53 4.41
C ASN A 128 -0.59 -1.59 3.28
N GLY A 129 -1.42 -2.62 3.27
CA GLY A 129 -2.54 -2.77 2.35
C GLY A 129 -3.73 -1.87 2.69
N LEU A 130 -3.88 -1.48 3.95
CA LEU A 130 -4.77 -0.44 4.49
C LEU A 130 -4.73 -0.48 6.02
N THR A 131 -4.68 0.68 6.64
CA THR A 131 -5.04 0.91 8.05
C THR A 131 -6.11 2.00 8.13
N ASP A 132 -6.59 2.32 9.34
CA ASP A 132 -7.52 3.45 9.53
C ASP A 132 -6.88 4.80 9.22
N GLU A 133 -5.55 4.90 9.30
CA GLU A 133 -4.81 6.15 9.10
C GLU A 133 -4.27 6.30 7.66
N TRP A 134 -3.79 5.20 7.02
CA TRP A 134 -3.09 5.27 5.75
C TRP A 134 -3.47 4.15 4.77
N HIS A 135 -3.41 4.48 3.48
CA HIS A 135 -3.57 3.51 2.38
C HIS A 135 -2.55 3.79 1.26
N PRO A 136 -1.25 3.55 1.50
CA PRO A 136 -0.18 3.96 0.58
C PRO A 136 -0.26 3.31 -0.79
N THR A 137 -0.64 2.05 -0.87
CA THR A 137 -0.76 1.32 -2.15
C THR A 137 -1.86 1.90 -3.04
N GLN A 138 -2.98 2.34 -2.44
CA GLN A 138 -4.04 3.03 -3.18
C GLN A 138 -3.54 4.35 -3.77
N MET A 139 -2.73 5.10 -3.03
CA MET A 139 -2.21 6.38 -3.52
C MET A 139 -1.28 6.24 -4.73
N LEU A 140 -0.47 5.18 -4.76
CA LEU A 140 0.36 4.89 -5.94
C LEU A 140 -0.52 4.53 -7.15
N CYS A 141 -1.59 3.78 -6.93
CA CYS A 141 -2.57 3.45 -7.96
C CYS A 141 -3.30 4.70 -8.47
N ASP A 142 -3.74 5.58 -7.58
CA ASP A 142 -4.45 6.81 -7.93
C ASP A 142 -3.55 7.76 -8.72
N LEU A 143 -2.27 7.93 -8.31
CA LEU A 143 -1.29 8.73 -9.06
C LEU A 143 -1.07 8.17 -10.47
N LEU A 144 -0.90 6.86 -10.60
CA LEU A 144 -0.74 6.23 -11.92
C LEU A 144 -1.98 6.48 -12.78
N THR A 145 -3.17 6.31 -12.22
CA THR A 145 -4.45 6.56 -12.91
C THR A 145 -4.58 8.02 -13.34
N MET A 146 -4.28 8.97 -12.45
CA MET A 146 -4.31 10.40 -12.78
C MET A 146 -3.33 10.72 -13.93
N ARG A 147 -2.11 10.18 -13.89
CA ARG A 147 -1.11 10.39 -14.94
C ARG A 147 -1.54 9.83 -16.29
N GLU A 148 -2.10 8.62 -16.31
CA GLU A 148 -2.59 7.97 -17.52
C GLU A 148 -3.75 8.73 -18.19
N HIS A 149 -4.59 9.37 -17.39
CA HIS A 149 -5.78 10.08 -17.93
C HIS A 149 -5.57 11.58 -18.13
N CYS A 150 -4.74 12.22 -17.33
CA CYS A 150 -4.50 13.66 -17.47
C CYS A 150 -3.39 13.98 -18.48
N HIS A 151 -2.49 13.02 -18.77
CA HIS A 151 -1.31 13.22 -19.64
C HIS A 151 -0.46 14.45 -19.24
N LYS A 152 -0.35 14.70 -17.93
CA LYS A 152 0.39 15.82 -17.34
C LYS A 152 1.38 15.32 -16.29
N PRO A 153 2.49 16.06 -16.08
CA PRO A 153 3.36 15.81 -14.94
C PRO A 153 2.59 16.05 -13.63
N PHE A 154 2.94 15.36 -12.56
CA PHE A 154 2.21 15.42 -11.28
C PHE A 154 2.03 16.85 -10.75
N ASN A 155 3.05 17.69 -10.89
CA ASN A 155 3.01 19.09 -10.45
C ASN A 155 2.07 19.99 -11.26
N GLN A 156 1.42 19.48 -12.31
CA GLN A 156 0.41 20.18 -13.11
C GLN A 156 -0.98 19.53 -12.99
N ILE A 157 -1.11 18.48 -12.16
CA ILE A 157 -2.38 17.82 -11.90
C ILE A 157 -3.05 18.51 -10.71
N SER A 158 -4.35 18.81 -10.85
CA SER A 158 -5.20 19.24 -9.75
C SER A 158 -6.28 18.20 -9.53
N PHE A 159 -6.54 17.85 -8.29
CA PHE A 159 -7.63 16.96 -7.94
C PHE A 159 -8.40 17.45 -6.72
N ALA A 160 -9.65 17.06 -6.61
CA ALA A 160 -10.48 17.30 -5.47
C ALA A 160 -10.95 15.98 -4.86
N TYR A 161 -10.91 15.87 -3.54
CA TYR A 161 -11.49 14.78 -2.79
C TYR A 161 -12.76 15.25 -2.09
N MET A 162 -13.86 14.54 -2.34
CA MET A 162 -15.13 14.76 -1.68
C MET A 162 -15.52 13.49 -0.93
N GLY A 163 -15.49 13.53 0.39
CA GLY A 163 -15.77 12.38 1.24
C GLY A 163 -15.34 12.63 2.69
N ASP A 164 -15.29 11.56 3.48
CA ASP A 164 -14.84 11.65 4.87
C ASP A 164 -13.30 11.78 4.92
N ALA A 165 -12.83 12.97 5.22
CA ALA A 165 -11.40 13.29 5.30
C ALA A 165 -10.74 12.88 6.62
N ARG A 166 -11.47 12.26 7.55
CA ARG A 166 -10.94 11.85 8.87
C ARG A 166 -10.20 10.50 8.84
N PHE A 167 -10.34 9.74 7.76
CA PHE A 167 -9.80 8.39 7.60
C PHE A 167 -8.71 8.30 6.54
N ASN A 168 -8.21 7.10 6.34
CA ASN A 168 -7.05 6.77 5.53
C ASN A 168 -7.00 7.42 4.14
N THR A 169 -8.09 7.41 3.39
CA THR A 169 -8.11 7.96 2.02
C THR A 169 -7.88 9.46 2.02
N GLY A 170 -8.60 10.21 2.89
CA GLY A 170 -8.42 11.66 3.01
C GLY A 170 -7.00 12.03 3.44
N ASN A 171 -6.49 11.38 4.51
CA ASN A 171 -5.13 11.59 5.00
C ASN A 171 -4.09 11.28 3.91
N SER A 172 -4.24 10.15 3.22
CA SER A 172 -3.28 9.70 2.21
C SER A 172 -3.29 10.59 0.99
N LEU A 173 -4.47 11.05 0.53
CA LEU A 173 -4.60 11.98 -0.60
C LEU A 173 -4.01 13.36 -0.28
N LEU A 174 -4.24 13.88 0.94
CA LEU A 174 -3.63 15.13 1.38
C LEU A 174 -2.10 15.03 1.34
N MET A 175 -1.57 13.98 1.90
CA MET A 175 -0.14 13.75 1.98
C MET A 175 0.50 13.58 0.60
N ILE A 176 -0.10 12.76 -0.29
CA ILE A 176 0.45 12.55 -1.63
C ILE A 176 0.36 13.81 -2.48
N GLY A 177 -0.73 14.57 -2.35
CA GLY A 177 -0.91 15.85 -3.03
C GLY A 177 0.16 16.85 -2.64
N ALA A 178 0.45 16.98 -1.33
CA ALA A 178 1.51 17.85 -0.84
C ALA A 178 2.92 17.46 -1.35
N LYS A 179 3.15 16.18 -1.66
CA LYS A 179 4.46 15.70 -2.13
C LYS A 179 4.63 15.72 -3.64
N THR A 180 3.57 15.57 -4.41
CA THR A 180 3.69 15.30 -5.86
C THR A 180 2.91 16.26 -6.74
N VAL A 181 1.86 16.89 -6.22
CA VAL A 181 0.88 17.67 -6.98
C VAL A 181 0.96 19.14 -6.59
N SER A 182 0.83 20.05 -7.55
CA SER A 182 0.90 21.50 -7.31
C SER A 182 -0.29 22.04 -6.55
N TYR A 183 -1.46 21.43 -6.71
CA TYR A 183 -2.70 21.92 -6.12
C TYR A 183 -3.61 20.78 -5.71
N THR A 184 -3.94 20.74 -4.42
CA THR A 184 -4.83 19.75 -3.82
C THR A 184 -5.99 20.47 -3.17
N HIS A 185 -7.21 20.07 -3.48
CA HIS A 185 -8.42 20.55 -2.83
C HIS A 185 -9.10 19.42 -2.07
N LEU A 186 -9.12 19.52 -0.75
CA LEU A 186 -9.85 18.60 0.11
C LEU A 186 -11.09 19.30 0.64
N ARG A 187 -12.25 18.71 0.37
CA ARG A 187 -13.49 19.10 1.00
C ARG A 187 -14.01 17.95 1.84
N ALA A 188 -13.94 18.11 3.15
CA ALA A 188 -14.63 17.23 4.07
C ALA A 188 -16.14 17.45 3.93
N HIS A 189 -16.90 16.41 3.68
CA HIS A 189 -18.35 16.46 3.81
C HIS A 189 -18.66 16.11 5.26
N GLU A 190 -19.03 17.09 6.06
CA GLU A 190 -19.55 16.85 7.40
C GLU A 190 -20.97 16.30 7.27
N THR A 191 -21.10 14.97 7.35
CA THR A 191 -22.40 14.27 7.35
C THR A 191 -23.01 14.11 8.74
N ARG A 192 -22.57 14.90 9.72
CA ARG A 192 -23.23 14.97 11.03
C ARG A 192 -23.68 16.41 11.28
N GLY A 193 -24.91 16.69 10.93
CA GLY A 193 -25.56 17.84 11.51
C GLY A 193 -26.60 18.59 10.72
N ASN A 194 -26.91 18.30 9.47
CA ASN A 194 -28.00 19.00 8.80
C ASN A 194 -28.71 18.09 7.78
N LEU A 195 -29.45 17.11 8.32
CA LEU A 195 -30.67 16.61 7.70
C LEU A 195 -31.79 16.95 8.68
N VAL A 196 -32.34 18.15 8.53
CA VAL A 196 -33.67 18.52 8.96
C VAL A 196 -34.48 18.70 7.69
#